data_c3f4f14df9f350fd150c679f874e6a74
#
_entry.id   c3f4f14df9f350fd150c679f874e6a74
#
_cell.length_a   1.000
_cell.length_b   1.000
_cell.length_c   1.000
_cell.angle_alpha   90.00
_cell.angle_beta   90.00
_cell.angle_gamma   90.00
#
_symmetry.space_group_name_H-M   'P 1'
#
loop_
_entity.id
_entity.type
_entity.pdbx_description
1 polymer ?
#
loop_
_entity_poly.entity_id
_entity_poly.type
_entity_poly.pdbx_seq_one_letter_code
_entity_poly.pdbx_strand_id
1 'polypeptide(L)'
;MQENRLQSIRKQPRFNGIFEKTEGFARRIELTSHMPLKAIEVRQDGLAVSELESGLASFINKPFVIATNSGTSAIHLALKLVAHKIYGTEDLSGKRVFCSDLCPVEQAMPILYENGIPTFIDVTDYDFGMDPECLVTAFETYPDTKIVIMNHVYGFPGKILEVKKICEEHGAILIENASESLGATVDGKQTGSIGDIGILDFAKDRIITGGCGGALILSDEADDVFVRKMANMALRDLKWNHCDGIGYDYSMNDVTAAIILEQLSHLDEIIDKKKRIYEFYKKNLNEDLTYLIEADEKNVPNYWMPVIMCDSSIEAGETRTADGYSYEDIHGTTSPMEIVDALDAFGAEVAPVYMPMSLQPVFENGELIGADGVIDVPKAYADDNRMFRDECSGDAFKRSVCLPADLSMTEAEQDKIIDIIHSCFDKTSIDRAAFEGSF
;
A
#
# COMPACT_ATOMS: atom_id res chain seq x y z
N MET A 1 -13.47 -6.68 -19.08
CA MET A 1 -13.80 -7.39 -17.84
C MET A 1 -14.65 -6.55 -16.88
N GLN A 2 -14.26 -5.32 -16.59
CA GLN A 2 -14.98 -4.40 -15.67
C GLN A 2 -16.43 -4.09 -16.12
N GLU A 3 -16.64 -3.83 -17.41
CA GLU A 3 -17.97 -3.56 -17.98
C GLU A 3 -18.93 -4.77 -17.90
N ASN A 4 -18.39 -5.99 -18.03
CA ASN A 4 -19.17 -7.21 -17.86
C ASN A 4 -19.52 -7.49 -16.39
N ARG A 5 -18.63 -7.12 -15.45
CA ARG A 5 -18.86 -7.22 -14.00
C ARG A 5 -19.95 -6.25 -13.57
N LEU A 6 -19.85 -4.97 -13.94
CA LEU A 6 -20.89 -3.97 -13.66
C LEU A 6 -22.28 -4.35 -14.23
N GLN A 7 -22.32 -4.96 -15.42
CA GLN A 7 -23.57 -5.49 -15.99
C GLN A 7 -24.13 -6.68 -15.21
N SER A 8 -23.27 -7.52 -14.62
CA SER A 8 -23.72 -8.66 -13.78
C SER A 8 -24.25 -8.19 -12.44
N ILE A 9 -23.60 -7.21 -11.81
CA ILE A 9 -24.02 -6.58 -10.55
C ILE A 9 -25.39 -5.91 -10.72
N ARG A 10 -25.57 -5.11 -11.78
CA ARG A 10 -26.84 -4.46 -12.10
C ARG A 10 -28.02 -5.44 -12.32
N LYS A 11 -27.73 -6.70 -12.58
CA LYS A 11 -28.74 -7.76 -12.76
C LYS A 11 -29.09 -8.50 -11.46
N GLN A 12 -28.38 -8.23 -10.36
CA GLN A 12 -28.74 -8.82 -9.08
C GLN A 12 -30.10 -8.29 -8.59
N PRO A 13 -30.99 -9.13 -8.03
CA PRO A 13 -32.36 -8.71 -7.66
C PRO A 13 -32.41 -7.47 -6.79
N ARG A 14 -31.44 -7.30 -5.90
CA ARG A 14 -31.31 -6.15 -4.99
C ARG A 14 -31.09 -4.83 -5.72
N PHE A 15 -30.32 -4.85 -6.80
CA PHE A 15 -29.96 -3.67 -7.57
C PHE A 15 -30.91 -3.36 -8.73
N ASN A 16 -31.80 -4.29 -9.12
CA ASN A 16 -32.72 -4.12 -10.26
C ASN A 16 -33.67 -2.91 -10.17
N GLY A 17 -33.93 -2.39 -8.99
CA GLY A 17 -34.79 -1.19 -8.82
C GLY A 17 -34.01 0.10 -8.66
N ILE A 18 -32.77 0.00 -8.21
CA ILE A 18 -31.89 1.15 -7.89
C ILE A 18 -31.27 1.70 -9.18
N PHE A 19 -30.76 0.81 -10.05
CA PHE A 19 -29.98 1.24 -11.22
C PHE A 19 -30.80 1.69 -12.43
N GLU A 20 -32.08 1.32 -12.52
CA GLU A 20 -32.95 1.79 -13.60
C GLU A 20 -33.42 3.25 -13.41
N LYS A 21 -33.21 3.83 -12.23
CA LYS A 21 -33.77 5.13 -11.86
C LYS A 21 -32.79 6.15 -11.28
N THR A 22 -31.55 5.77 -11.01
CA THR A 22 -30.54 6.69 -10.48
C THR A 22 -29.48 6.98 -11.53
N GLU A 23 -29.31 8.26 -11.87
CA GLU A 23 -28.12 8.73 -12.56
C GLU A 23 -26.96 8.63 -11.57
N GLY A 24 -25.88 7.96 -11.96
CA GLY A 24 -24.67 7.87 -11.19
C GLY A 24 -23.95 9.22 -11.06
N PHE A 25 -22.70 9.21 -10.72
CA PHE A 25 -21.86 10.41 -10.79
C PHE A 25 -21.77 10.92 -12.23
N ALA A 26 -21.73 12.23 -12.42
CA ALA A 26 -21.56 12.87 -13.74
C ALA A 26 -20.24 12.45 -14.42
N ARG A 27 -19.25 12.12 -13.63
CA ARG A 27 -17.99 11.53 -14.04
C ARG A 27 -17.69 10.28 -13.19
N ARG A 28 -16.75 9.44 -13.65
CA ARG A 28 -16.21 8.38 -12.79
C ARG A 28 -15.40 9.03 -11.66
N ILE A 29 -15.70 8.66 -10.41
CA ILE A 29 -14.90 9.01 -9.24
C ILE A 29 -13.82 7.94 -9.09
N GLU A 30 -12.58 8.33 -9.12
CA GLU A 30 -11.43 7.42 -9.01
C GLU A 30 -11.07 7.15 -7.56
N LEU A 31 -10.49 5.99 -7.28
CA LEU A 31 -9.96 5.64 -5.96
C LEU A 31 -8.88 6.65 -5.55
N THR A 32 -8.01 7.00 -6.49
CA THR A 32 -7.04 8.09 -6.36
C THR A 32 -6.78 8.72 -7.72
N SER A 33 -6.61 10.04 -7.75
CA SER A 33 -6.26 10.79 -8.95
C SER A 33 -5.04 11.67 -8.69
N HIS A 34 -4.48 12.19 -9.76
CA HIS A 34 -3.26 12.99 -9.71
C HIS A 34 -3.52 14.42 -10.19
N MET A 35 -2.71 15.36 -9.75
CA MET A 35 -2.78 16.72 -10.25
C MET A 35 -2.43 16.75 -11.74
N PRO A 36 -3.22 17.50 -12.56
CA PRO A 36 -2.89 17.68 -13.98
C PRO A 36 -1.53 18.37 -14.13
N LEU A 37 -0.66 17.76 -14.92
CA LEU A 37 0.63 18.34 -15.27
C LEU A 37 0.45 19.49 -16.27
N LYS A 38 1.05 20.65 -16.01
CA LYS A 38 0.90 21.83 -16.86
C LYS A 38 1.75 21.76 -18.12
N ALA A 39 3.02 21.40 -17.97
CA ALA A 39 3.97 21.16 -19.05
C ALA A 39 5.20 20.43 -18.45
N ILE A 40 5.76 19.52 -19.20
CA ILE A 40 6.98 18.82 -18.82
C ILE A 40 7.99 19.00 -19.95
N GLU A 41 9.16 19.54 -19.63
CA GLU A 41 10.30 19.52 -20.53
C GLU A 41 11.08 18.24 -20.28
N VAL A 42 11.01 17.32 -21.25
CA VAL A 42 11.75 16.05 -21.15
C VAL A 42 13.11 16.20 -21.83
N ARG A 43 14.15 16.02 -21.05
CA ARG A 43 15.54 15.96 -21.50
C ARG A 43 16.01 14.50 -21.45
N GLN A 44 16.93 14.14 -22.29
CA GLN A 44 17.48 12.77 -22.35
C GLN A 44 18.99 12.76 -22.06
N ASP A 45 19.42 13.62 -21.14
CA ASP A 45 20.82 13.79 -20.75
C ASP A 45 21.11 13.28 -19.33
N GLY A 46 20.14 12.58 -18.69
CA GLY A 46 20.25 12.09 -17.32
C GLY A 46 20.04 13.16 -16.25
N LEU A 47 19.76 14.40 -16.63
CA LEU A 47 19.60 15.50 -15.66
C LEU A 47 18.32 15.38 -14.85
N ALA A 48 17.20 14.96 -15.45
CA ALA A 48 15.93 14.83 -14.71
C ALA A 48 16.02 13.75 -13.61
N VAL A 49 16.72 12.64 -13.87
CA VAL A 49 16.97 11.61 -12.86
C VAL A 49 17.81 12.18 -11.71
N SER A 50 18.90 12.88 -12.01
CA SER A 50 19.78 13.44 -10.96
C SER A 50 19.11 14.57 -10.19
N GLU A 51 18.25 15.38 -10.83
CA GLU A 51 17.46 16.41 -10.19
C GLU A 51 16.39 15.80 -9.26
N LEU A 52 15.72 14.72 -9.69
CA LEU A 52 14.78 13.98 -8.85
C LEU A 52 15.47 13.35 -7.64
N GLU A 53 16.60 12.67 -7.84
CA GLU A 53 17.38 12.08 -6.74
C GLU A 53 17.81 13.15 -5.72
N SER A 54 18.28 14.30 -6.20
CA SER A 54 18.69 15.43 -5.34
C SER A 54 17.48 16.05 -4.61
N GLY A 55 16.36 16.21 -5.30
CA GLY A 55 15.12 16.71 -4.73
C GLY A 55 14.59 15.80 -3.62
N LEU A 56 14.53 14.49 -3.86
CA LEU A 56 14.12 13.49 -2.86
C LEU A 56 15.11 13.43 -1.70
N ALA A 57 16.42 13.46 -1.95
CA ALA A 57 17.47 13.47 -0.94
C ALA A 57 17.30 14.67 0.03
N SER A 58 17.04 15.85 -0.54
CA SER A 58 16.78 17.07 0.23
C SER A 58 15.46 16.96 1.01
N PHE A 59 14.39 16.48 0.39
CA PHE A 59 13.06 16.35 1.01
C PHE A 59 13.07 15.37 2.18
N ILE A 60 13.71 14.21 2.01
CA ILE A 60 13.77 13.14 3.02
C ILE A 60 14.89 13.38 4.05
N ASN A 61 15.79 14.34 3.77
CA ASN A 61 16.99 14.60 4.56
C ASN A 61 17.92 13.39 4.70
N LYS A 62 18.24 12.77 3.56
CA LYS A 62 19.18 11.64 3.44
C LYS A 62 20.19 11.92 2.32
N PRO A 63 21.47 11.47 2.45
CA PRO A 63 22.51 11.86 1.51
C PRO A 63 22.41 11.17 0.15
N PHE A 64 21.88 9.96 0.08
CA PHE A 64 21.89 9.15 -1.14
C PHE A 64 20.49 8.65 -1.47
N VAL A 65 20.03 8.97 -2.67
CA VAL A 65 18.80 8.44 -3.26
C VAL A 65 19.12 7.90 -4.65
N ILE A 66 18.66 6.71 -4.94
CA ILE A 66 18.86 6.04 -6.23
C ILE A 66 17.51 5.82 -6.87
N ALA A 67 17.23 6.50 -7.97
CA ALA A 67 15.99 6.34 -8.71
C ALA A 67 16.01 5.03 -9.50
N THR A 68 14.96 4.23 -9.34
CA THR A 68 14.77 2.94 -9.98
C THR A 68 13.52 2.92 -10.87
N ASN A 69 13.41 1.92 -11.74
CA ASN A 69 12.26 1.79 -12.64
C ASN A 69 10.96 1.30 -11.94
N SER A 70 11.04 0.84 -10.68
CA SER A 70 9.88 0.47 -9.84
C SER A 70 10.27 0.37 -8.37
N GLY A 71 9.29 0.43 -7.46
CA GLY A 71 9.50 0.13 -6.05
C GLY A 71 9.92 -1.33 -5.80
N THR A 72 9.39 -2.28 -6.58
CA THR A 72 9.84 -3.68 -6.56
C THR A 72 11.33 -3.82 -6.82
N SER A 73 11.85 -3.10 -7.81
CA SER A 73 13.29 -3.07 -8.12
C SER A 73 14.10 -2.46 -6.99
N ALA A 74 13.57 -1.42 -6.33
CA ALA A 74 14.23 -0.80 -5.18
C ALA A 74 14.33 -1.80 -4.00
N ILE A 75 13.25 -2.51 -3.68
CA ILE A 75 13.24 -3.54 -2.63
C ILE A 75 14.19 -4.68 -2.99
N HIS A 76 14.18 -5.14 -4.23
CA HIS A 76 15.08 -6.20 -4.68
C HIS A 76 16.56 -5.80 -4.51
N LEU A 77 16.93 -4.58 -4.93
CA LEU A 77 18.28 -4.06 -4.72
C LEU A 77 18.64 -3.90 -3.24
N ALA A 78 17.69 -3.51 -2.38
CA ALA A 78 17.90 -3.48 -0.93
C ALA A 78 18.20 -4.87 -0.38
N LEU A 79 17.47 -5.89 -0.80
CA LEU A 79 17.74 -7.28 -0.40
C LEU A 79 19.09 -7.78 -0.91
N LYS A 80 19.48 -7.44 -2.14
CA LYS A 80 20.83 -7.73 -2.69
C LYS A 80 21.93 -7.07 -1.85
N LEU A 81 21.74 -5.81 -1.48
CA LEU A 81 22.69 -5.09 -0.63
C LEU A 81 22.84 -5.77 0.72
N VAL A 82 21.73 -6.15 1.36
CA VAL A 82 21.75 -6.83 2.66
C VAL A 82 22.37 -8.23 2.56
N ALA A 83 22.05 -9.00 1.51
CA ALA A 83 22.68 -10.30 1.25
C ALA A 83 24.20 -10.16 1.16
N HIS A 84 24.69 -9.19 0.39
CA HIS A 84 26.10 -8.90 0.26
C HIS A 84 26.75 -8.44 1.58
N LYS A 85 26.13 -7.45 2.26
CA LYS A 85 26.69 -6.74 3.42
C LYS A 85 26.70 -7.58 4.69
N ILE A 86 25.61 -8.31 4.95
CA ILE A 86 25.40 -9.03 6.20
C ILE A 86 25.85 -10.49 6.09
N TYR A 87 25.53 -11.15 5.00
CA TYR A 87 25.83 -12.58 4.82
C TYR A 87 27.02 -12.87 3.92
N GLY A 88 27.51 -11.90 3.14
CA GLY A 88 28.56 -12.11 2.16
C GLY A 88 28.15 -13.08 1.03
N THR A 89 26.85 -13.15 0.74
CA THR A 89 26.23 -14.04 -0.25
C THR A 89 25.71 -13.25 -1.45
N GLU A 90 25.48 -13.96 -2.56
CA GLU A 90 24.88 -13.36 -3.76
C GLU A 90 23.37 -13.33 -3.71
N ASP A 91 22.74 -14.16 -2.84
CA ASP A 91 21.30 -14.22 -2.63
C ASP A 91 20.97 -14.53 -1.15
N LEU A 92 19.68 -14.70 -0.86
CA LEU A 92 19.15 -15.00 0.47
C LEU A 92 18.78 -16.48 0.66
N SER A 93 19.37 -17.39 -0.11
CA SER A 93 19.07 -18.83 0.00
C SER A 93 19.20 -19.32 1.45
N GLY A 94 18.08 -19.83 1.99
CA GLY A 94 18.00 -20.31 3.37
C GLY A 94 18.01 -19.21 4.44
N LYS A 95 17.89 -17.94 4.05
CA LYS A 95 17.78 -16.81 4.97
C LYS A 95 16.33 -16.39 5.12
N ARG A 96 15.91 -16.15 6.36
CA ARG A 96 14.57 -15.68 6.70
C ARG A 96 14.50 -14.16 6.61
N VAL A 97 13.36 -13.66 6.12
CA VAL A 97 13.04 -12.24 6.04
C VAL A 97 11.69 -12.03 6.70
N PHE A 98 11.63 -11.19 7.75
CA PHE A 98 10.39 -10.76 8.35
C PHE A 98 9.77 -9.65 7.48
N CYS A 99 8.48 -9.74 7.23
CA CYS A 99 7.74 -8.83 6.37
C CYS A 99 6.35 -8.59 6.96
N SER A 100 5.82 -7.36 6.91
CA SER A 100 4.43 -7.11 7.31
C SER A 100 3.47 -8.01 6.52
N ASP A 101 2.48 -8.59 7.18
CA ASP A 101 1.50 -9.46 6.53
C ASP A 101 0.52 -8.66 5.65
N LEU A 102 0.10 -7.48 6.10
CA LEU A 102 -0.73 -6.56 5.31
C LEU A 102 0.17 -5.57 4.55
N CYS A 103 0.50 -5.92 3.32
CA CYS A 103 1.34 -5.09 2.46
C CYS A 103 1.02 -5.34 0.98
N PRO A 104 1.44 -4.45 0.07
CA PRO A 104 1.36 -4.74 -1.35
C PRO A 104 2.29 -5.91 -1.72
N VAL A 105 1.85 -6.77 -2.64
CA VAL A 105 2.59 -7.98 -3.05
C VAL A 105 3.99 -7.66 -3.59
N GLU A 106 4.19 -6.49 -4.14
CA GLU A 106 5.48 -5.97 -4.63
C GLU A 106 6.53 -5.87 -3.54
N GLN A 107 6.12 -5.79 -2.27
CA GLN A 107 7.03 -5.78 -1.13
C GLN A 107 7.58 -7.16 -0.81
N ALA A 108 6.75 -8.19 -0.83
CA ALA A 108 7.12 -9.54 -0.41
C ALA A 108 7.73 -10.37 -1.55
N MET A 109 7.31 -10.13 -2.80
CA MET A 109 7.76 -10.91 -3.96
C MET A 109 9.29 -10.94 -4.15
N PRO A 110 10.03 -9.84 -3.95
CA PRO A 110 11.50 -9.84 -4.07
C PRO A 110 12.22 -10.77 -3.09
N ILE A 111 11.59 -11.15 -1.98
CA ILE A 111 12.14 -12.16 -1.06
C ILE A 111 12.30 -13.50 -1.80
N LEU A 112 11.30 -13.87 -2.59
CA LEU A 112 11.32 -15.09 -3.40
C LEU A 112 12.31 -14.99 -4.58
N TYR A 113 12.49 -13.80 -5.17
CA TYR A 113 13.49 -13.61 -6.22
C TYR A 113 14.90 -13.94 -5.74
N GLU A 114 15.17 -13.67 -4.46
CA GLU A 114 16.44 -13.94 -3.79
C GLU A 114 16.47 -15.31 -3.08
N ASN A 115 15.54 -16.20 -3.34
CA ASN A 115 15.40 -17.53 -2.68
C ASN A 115 15.32 -17.43 -1.14
N GLY A 116 14.88 -16.29 -0.61
CA GLY A 116 14.66 -16.07 0.81
C GLY A 116 13.41 -16.78 1.33
N ILE A 117 13.31 -16.94 2.64
CA ILE A 117 12.17 -17.53 3.33
C ILE A 117 11.32 -16.38 3.90
N PRO A 118 10.15 -16.05 3.29
CA PRO A 118 9.28 -15.03 3.85
C PRO A 118 8.66 -15.53 5.15
N THR A 119 8.60 -14.66 6.14
CA THR A 119 7.85 -14.87 7.39
C THR A 119 7.09 -13.59 7.66
N PHE A 120 5.79 -13.69 7.72
CA PHE A 120 4.90 -12.56 7.85
C PHE A 120 4.65 -12.26 9.32
N ILE A 121 4.61 -10.98 9.63
CA ILE A 121 4.37 -10.44 10.97
C ILE A 121 3.00 -9.78 10.95
N ASP A 122 2.14 -10.16 11.89
CA ASP A 122 0.81 -9.59 12.00
C ASP A 122 0.86 -8.09 12.28
N VAL A 123 -0.26 -7.42 12.11
CA VAL A 123 -0.39 -5.95 12.13
C VAL A 123 -1.21 -5.49 13.32
N THR A 124 -1.16 -4.20 13.62
CA THR A 124 -2.05 -3.56 14.60
C THR A 124 -3.47 -3.42 14.01
N ASP A 125 -4.46 -3.33 14.88
CA ASP A 125 -5.88 -3.23 14.50
C ASP A 125 -6.35 -1.81 14.16
N TYR A 126 -5.54 -0.79 14.38
CA TYR A 126 -5.93 0.63 14.22
C TYR A 126 -5.22 1.37 13.09
N ASP A 127 -3.96 1.04 12.76
CA ASP A 127 -3.20 1.67 11.67
C ASP A 127 -2.68 0.67 10.63
N PHE A 128 -2.90 -0.64 10.88
CA PHE A 128 -2.48 -1.76 10.03
C PHE A 128 -0.96 -1.85 9.79
N GLY A 129 -0.18 -1.13 10.58
CA GLY A 129 1.28 -1.24 10.60
C GLY A 129 1.75 -2.54 11.26
N MET A 130 2.99 -2.97 11.00
CA MET A 130 3.59 -4.13 11.66
C MET A 130 3.50 -4.00 13.19
N ASP A 131 2.97 -5.04 13.87
CA ASP A 131 2.86 -5.04 15.33
C ASP A 131 4.23 -5.31 15.98
N PRO A 132 4.73 -4.39 16.83
CA PRO A 132 5.99 -4.58 17.55
C PRO A 132 6.00 -5.82 18.47
N GLU A 133 4.87 -6.18 19.09
CA GLU A 133 4.78 -7.36 19.96
C GLU A 133 4.94 -8.65 19.15
N CYS A 134 4.27 -8.71 17.98
CA CYS A 134 4.44 -9.82 17.04
C CYS A 134 5.87 -9.90 16.49
N LEU A 135 6.54 -8.78 16.26
CA LEU A 135 7.94 -8.75 15.84
C LEU A 135 8.89 -9.27 16.93
N VAL A 136 8.66 -8.94 18.21
CA VAL A 136 9.43 -9.50 19.33
C VAL A 136 9.28 -11.03 19.36
N THR A 137 8.04 -11.51 19.28
CA THR A 137 7.75 -12.96 19.22
C THR A 137 8.42 -13.65 18.03
N ALA A 138 8.49 -12.95 16.88
CA ALA A 138 9.18 -13.46 15.70
C ALA A 138 10.70 -13.61 15.94
N PHE A 139 11.34 -12.66 16.61
CA PHE A 139 12.75 -12.76 16.96
C PHE A 139 13.03 -13.81 18.06
N GLU A 140 12.10 -14.02 19.00
CA GLU A 140 12.20 -15.12 19.96
C GLU A 140 12.13 -16.48 19.26
N THR A 141 11.28 -16.61 18.24
CA THR A 141 11.10 -17.84 17.45
C THR A 141 12.28 -18.06 16.48
N TYR A 142 12.77 -16.99 15.85
CA TYR A 142 13.82 -17.04 14.82
C TYR A 142 14.93 -16.01 15.08
N PRO A 143 15.76 -16.20 16.11
CA PRO A 143 16.72 -15.20 16.59
C PRO A 143 17.84 -14.85 15.60
N ASP A 144 18.08 -15.71 14.61
CA ASP A 144 19.13 -15.50 13.60
C ASP A 144 18.67 -14.63 12.42
N THR A 145 17.40 -14.18 12.39
CA THR A 145 16.88 -13.32 11.33
C THR A 145 17.53 -11.93 11.40
N LYS A 146 17.94 -11.41 10.23
CA LYS A 146 18.66 -10.13 10.13
C LYS A 146 18.01 -9.14 9.18
N ILE A 147 16.84 -9.43 8.64
CA ILE A 147 16.13 -8.56 7.68
C ILE A 147 14.68 -8.44 8.11
N VAL A 148 14.24 -7.19 8.25
CA VAL A 148 12.84 -6.83 8.48
C VAL A 148 12.42 -5.84 7.39
N ILE A 149 11.27 -6.07 6.76
CA ILE A 149 10.64 -5.14 5.81
C ILE A 149 9.31 -4.70 6.40
N MET A 150 9.21 -3.43 6.75
CA MET A 150 7.98 -2.82 7.25
C MET A 150 7.47 -1.79 6.24
N ASN A 151 6.16 -1.76 6.00
CA ASN A 151 5.51 -0.72 5.20
C ASN A 151 4.61 0.17 6.07
N HIS A 152 4.35 1.37 5.54
CA HIS A 152 3.36 2.31 6.07
C HIS A 152 2.12 2.23 5.20
N VAL A 153 1.10 1.53 5.70
CA VAL A 153 -0.07 1.14 4.89
C VAL A 153 -0.98 2.35 4.65
N TYR A 154 -1.46 2.52 3.42
CA TYR A 154 -2.46 3.53 3.02
C TYR A 154 -2.10 4.99 3.35
N GLY A 155 -0.81 5.25 3.62
CA GLY A 155 -0.34 6.59 3.97
C GLY A 155 -0.32 6.89 5.48
N PHE A 156 -0.60 5.90 6.31
CA PHE A 156 -0.60 5.99 7.77
C PHE A 156 0.69 5.34 8.32
N PRO A 157 1.59 6.14 8.91
CA PRO A 157 2.79 5.59 9.52
C PRO A 157 2.44 4.72 10.72
N GLY A 158 2.95 3.48 10.73
CA GLY A 158 2.85 2.60 11.88
C GLY A 158 3.92 2.89 12.94
N LYS A 159 4.07 2.01 13.93
CA LYS A 159 5.01 2.13 15.06
C LYS A 159 6.48 1.93 14.66
N ILE A 160 6.94 2.59 13.60
CA ILE A 160 8.28 2.41 13.02
C ILE A 160 9.42 2.66 14.01
N LEU A 161 9.27 3.60 14.96
CA LEU A 161 10.31 3.87 15.95
C LEU A 161 10.50 2.70 16.92
N GLU A 162 9.41 2.02 17.29
CA GLU A 162 9.45 0.82 18.14
C GLU A 162 10.03 -0.36 17.34
N VAL A 163 9.56 -0.58 16.12
CA VAL A 163 10.10 -1.60 15.21
C VAL A 163 11.59 -1.39 14.97
N LYS A 164 12.02 -0.15 14.73
CA LYS A 164 13.45 0.18 14.54
C LYS A 164 14.29 -0.17 15.77
N LYS A 165 13.79 0.16 16.96
CA LYS A 165 14.46 -0.18 18.21
C LYS A 165 14.61 -1.71 18.39
N ILE A 166 13.55 -2.47 18.13
CA ILE A 166 13.58 -3.93 18.19
C ILE A 166 14.62 -4.48 17.20
N CYS A 167 14.63 -3.98 15.96
CA CYS A 167 15.63 -4.37 14.97
C CYS A 167 17.06 -4.11 15.45
N GLU A 168 17.33 -2.96 16.06
CA GLU A 168 18.64 -2.61 16.61
C GLU A 168 19.05 -3.55 17.74
N GLU A 169 18.14 -3.89 18.67
CA GLU A 169 18.38 -4.83 19.77
C GLU A 169 18.75 -6.23 19.27
N HIS A 170 18.21 -6.66 18.11
CA HIS A 170 18.50 -7.95 17.48
C HIS A 170 19.59 -7.90 16.39
N GLY A 171 20.16 -6.73 16.13
CA GLY A 171 21.16 -6.51 15.09
C GLY A 171 20.63 -6.86 13.70
N ALA A 172 19.36 -6.52 13.43
CA ALA A 172 18.69 -6.69 12.15
C ALA A 172 18.62 -5.35 11.39
N ILE A 173 18.62 -5.44 10.07
CA ILE A 173 18.46 -4.31 9.16
C ILE A 173 16.96 -4.07 8.92
N LEU A 174 16.50 -2.85 9.12
CA LEU A 174 15.14 -2.43 8.81
C LEU A 174 15.08 -1.78 7.43
N ILE A 175 14.38 -2.42 6.51
CA ILE A 175 13.97 -1.85 5.23
C ILE A 175 12.60 -1.20 5.44
N GLU A 176 12.55 0.13 5.38
CA GLU A 176 11.36 0.94 5.56
C GLU A 176 10.71 1.21 4.20
N ASN A 177 9.59 0.55 3.93
CA ASN A 177 8.83 0.81 2.71
C ASN A 177 7.85 1.98 2.92
N ALA A 178 8.25 3.16 2.47
CA ALA A 178 7.47 4.40 2.52
C ALA A 178 6.75 4.70 1.18
N SER A 179 6.52 3.68 0.36
CA SER A 179 5.90 3.81 -0.97
C SER A 179 4.51 4.44 -0.93
N GLU A 180 3.77 4.23 0.14
CA GLU A 180 2.41 4.77 0.32
C GLU A 180 2.38 6.00 1.22
N SER A 181 3.50 6.30 1.91
CA SER A 181 3.56 7.34 2.94
C SER A 181 4.50 8.50 2.61
N LEU A 182 4.89 8.69 1.35
CA LEU A 182 5.73 9.84 0.96
C LEU A 182 5.10 11.16 1.44
N GLY A 183 5.86 11.93 2.21
CA GLY A 183 5.41 13.17 2.85
C GLY A 183 4.75 13.00 4.22
N ALA A 184 4.50 11.77 4.66
CA ALA A 184 4.11 11.50 6.04
C ALA A 184 5.31 11.63 6.99
N THR A 185 5.06 11.93 8.26
CA THR A 185 6.12 12.09 9.26
C THR A 185 5.83 11.32 10.54
N VAL A 186 6.89 10.87 11.20
CA VAL A 186 6.87 10.27 12.54
C VAL A 186 7.81 11.04 13.44
N ASP A 187 7.28 11.65 14.49
CA ASP A 187 8.04 12.54 15.40
C ASP A 187 8.85 13.61 14.64
N GLY A 188 8.24 14.19 13.57
CA GLY A 188 8.84 15.20 12.70
C GLY A 188 9.87 14.70 11.69
N LYS A 189 10.13 13.39 11.61
CA LYS A 189 11.01 12.80 10.60
C LYS A 189 10.18 12.26 9.43
N GLN A 190 10.64 12.50 8.21
CA GLN A 190 10.00 11.97 7.01
C GLN A 190 10.05 10.43 6.98
N THR A 191 8.94 9.78 6.64
CA THR A 191 8.94 8.35 6.34
C THR A 191 9.90 8.05 5.18
N GLY A 192 10.54 6.87 5.20
CA GLY A 192 11.65 6.51 4.31
C GLY A 192 13.02 6.95 4.83
N SER A 193 13.08 7.73 5.94
CA SER A 193 14.34 8.18 6.54
C SER A 193 14.69 7.47 7.86
N ILE A 194 13.79 6.70 8.42
CA ILE A 194 13.89 6.14 9.78
C ILE A 194 14.56 4.76 9.75
N GLY A 195 14.21 3.93 8.77
CA GLY A 195 14.87 2.65 8.54
C GLY A 195 16.35 2.78 8.16
N ASP A 196 17.05 1.65 8.10
CA ASP A 196 18.43 1.58 7.61
C ASP A 196 18.48 1.81 6.10
N ILE A 197 17.44 1.34 5.40
CA ILE A 197 17.22 1.50 3.97
C ILE A 197 15.77 1.96 3.80
N GLY A 198 15.54 3.05 3.06
CA GLY A 198 14.20 3.52 2.72
C GLY A 198 13.83 3.15 1.28
N ILE A 199 12.55 2.91 1.04
CA ILE A 199 11.99 2.57 -0.27
C ILE A 199 10.85 3.52 -0.61
N LEU A 200 10.81 4.00 -1.86
CA LEU A 200 9.68 4.70 -2.45
C LEU A 200 9.21 3.99 -3.72
N ASP A 201 7.95 4.16 -4.05
CA ASP A 201 7.35 3.71 -5.30
C ASP A 201 6.51 4.84 -5.92
N PHE A 202 6.55 4.94 -7.24
CA PHE A 202 5.84 5.94 -8.05
C PHE A 202 4.93 5.28 -9.09
N ALA A 203 4.36 4.13 -8.75
CA ALA A 203 3.36 3.44 -9.57
C ALA A 203 2.14 4.33 -9.80
N LYS A 204 1.28 3.90 -10.72
CA LYS A 204 0.12 4.69 -11.21
C LYS A 204 -0.85 5.17 -10.12
N ASP A 205 -0.89 4.50 -8.98
CA ASP A 205 -1.85 4.73 -7.90
C ASP A 205 -1.24 5.45 -6.68
N ARG A 206 0.07 5.76 -6.69
CA ARG A 206 0.74 6.44 -5.57
C ARG A 206 0.37 7.92 -5.50
N ILE A 207 0.66 8.55 -4.35
CA ILE A 207 0.32 9.97 -4.09
C ILE A 207 0.90 10.93 -5.12
N ILE A 208 2.11 10.63 -5.62
CA ILE A 208 2.70 11.18 -6.86
C ILE A 208 3.16 10.01 -7.73
N THR A 209 3.09 10.16 -9.04
CA THR A 209 3.31 9.04 -9.97
C THR A 209 4.12 9.42 -11.20
N GLY A 210 4.96 8.49 -11.65
CA GLY A 210 5.52 8.47 -13.01
C GLY A 210 4.83 7.46 -13.93
N GLY A 211 3.71 6.83 -13.47
CA GLY A 211 3.14 5.65 -14.10
C GLY A 211 3.89 4.36 -13.76
N CYS A 212 5.16 4.50 -13.45
CA CYS A 212 6.11 3.54 -12.90
C CYS A 212 7.21 4.33 -12.19
N GLY A 213 8.18 3.64 -11.61
CA GLY A 213 9.30 4.26 -10.93
C GLY A 213 9.38 3.87 -9.46
N GLY A 214 10.53 4.05 -8.88
CA GLY A 214 10.79 3.84 -7.46
C GLY A 214 12.05 4.57 -7.04
N ALA A 215 12.37 4.52 -5.76
CA ALA A 215 13.66 4.99 -5.27
C ALA A 215 14.10 4.20 -4.05
N LEU A 216 15.41 4.07 -3.90
CA LEU A 216 16.07 3.49 -2.76
C LEU A 216 16.87 4.57 -2.05
N ILE A 217 16.73 4.66 -0.73
CA ILE A 217 17.28 5.72 0.12
C ILE A 217 18.33 5.10 1.03
N LEU A 218 19.53 5.68 1.03
CA LEU A 218 20.69 5.17 1.75
C LEU A 218 21.39 6.28 2.56
N SER A 219 22.19 5.85 3.52
CA SER A 219 23.00 6.75 4.35
C SER A 219 24.51 6.57 4.13
N ASP A 220 24.96 5.49 3.48
CA ASP A 220 26.36 5.13 3.30
C ASP A 220 26.77 5.20 1.83
N GLU A 221 27.93 5.82 1.53
CA GLU A 221 28.42 6.01 0.16
C GLU A 221 28.82 4.68 -0.51
N ALA A 222 29.35 3.73 0.24
CA ALA A 222 29.73 2.44 -0.32
C ALA A 222 28.48 1.63 -0.73
N ASP A 223 27.40 1.75 0.04
CA ASP A 223 26.11 1.15 -0.27
C ASP A 223 25.52 1.79 -1.54
N ASP A 224 25.58 3.13 -1.70
CA ASP A 224 25.15 3.83 -2.92
C ASP A 224 25.92 3.36 -4.16
N VAL A 225 27.24 3.29 -4.09
CA VAL A 225 28.09 2.81 -5.18
C VAL A 225 27.75 1.36 -5.57
N PHE A 226 27.54 0.50 -4.57
CA PHE A 226 27.15 -0.89 -4.82
C PHE A 226 25.80 -1.00 -5.52
N VAL A 227 24.79 -0.31 -5.01
CA VAL A 227 23.41 -0.37 -5.53
C VAL A 227 23.33 0.24 -6.94
N ARG A 228 23.98 1.39 -7.19
CA ARG A 228 24.03 1.98 -8.54
C ARG A 228 24.67 1.05 -9.55
N LYS A 229 25.74 0.37 -9.17
CA LYS A 229 26.39 -0.63 -10.01
C LYS A 229 25.44 -1.78 -10.35
N MET A 230 24.74 -2.32 -9.34
CA MET A 230 23.78 -3.41 -9.52
C MET A 230 22.57 -2.99 -10.36
N ALA A 231 22.05 -1.78 -10.17
CA ALA A 231 20.92 -1.23 -10.91
C ALA A 231 21.24 -0.98 -12.40
N ASN A 232 22.52 -0.86 -12.77
CA ASN A 232 22.99 -0.62 -14.13
C ASN A 232 23.79 -1.81 -14.68
N MET A 233 23.21 -3.00 -14.70
CA MET A 233 23.78 -4.22 -15.31
C MET A 233 25.18 -4.60 -14.80
N ALA A 234 25.61 -4.13 -13.63
CA ALA A 234 26.98 -4.26 -13.11
C ALA A 234 28.07 -3.80 -14.09
N LEU A 235 27.74 -2.81 -14.94
CA LEU A 235 28.64 -2.27 -15.94
C LEU A 235 29.81 -1.50 -15.31
N ARG A 236 30.98 -1.62 -15.90
CA ARG A 236 32.12 -0.73 -15.65
C ARG A 236 32.03 0.53 -16.53
N ASP A 237 32.58 1.61 -16.01
CA ASP A 237 32.78 2.82 -16.80
C ASP A 237 33.96 2.63 -17.79
N LEU A 238 33.68 1.95 -18.90
CA LEU A 238 34.61 1.68 -20.00
C LEU A 238 33.97 2.05 -21.34
N LYS A 239 34.79 2.23 -22.37
CA LYS A 239 34.31 2.53 -23.73
C LYS A 239 33.56 1.35 -24.40
N TRP A 240 33.55 0.20 -23.80
CA TRP A 240 32.84 -1.01 -24.22
C TRP A 240 32.13 -1.62 -23.04
N ASN A 241 31.04 -2.35 -23.28
CA ASN A 241 30.29 -3.03 -22.23
C ASN A 241 31.14 -4.12 -21.57
N HIS A 242 31.33 -3.98 -20.26
CA HIS A 242 32.02 -4.95 -19.43
C HIS A 242 31.26 -5.06 -18.12
N CYS A 243 30.66 -6.21 -17.85
CA CYS A 243 29.92 -6.51 -16.63
C CYS A 243 30.82 -7.29 -15.67
N ASP A 244 30.96 -6.85 -14.43
CA ASP A 244 31.77 -7.53 -13.40
C ASP A 244 31.03 -8.68 -12.68
N GLY A 245 29.75 -8.84 -12.94
CA GLY A 245 28.91 -9.83 -12.30
C GLY A 245 27.47 -9.71 -12.78
N ILE A 246 26.54 -10.28 -12.02
CA ILE A 246 25.12 -10.15 -12.26
C ILE A 246 24.68 -8.74 -11.85
N GLY A 247 23.98 -8.07 -12.73
CA GLY A 247 23.33 -6.78 -12.48
C GLY A 247 21.99 -6.72 -13.22
N TYR A 248 21.23 -5.67 -12.98
CA TYR A 248 19.85 -5.51 -13.42
C TYR A 248 19.68 -4.23 -14.21
N ASP A 249 18.73 -4.19 -15.12
CA ASP A 249 18.29 -2.99 -15.83
C ASP A 249 17.16 -2.32 -15.01
N TYR A 250 17.55 -1.73 -13.88
CA TYR A 250 16.61 -1.15 -12.91
C TYR A 250 16.70 0.38 -12.82
N SER A 251 17.50 1.01 -13.66
CA SER A 251 17.62 2.47 -13.68
C SER A 251 16.33 3.14 -14.16
N MET A 252 15.96 4.25 -13.54
CA MET A 252 14.87 5.11 -14.01
C MET A 252 15.30 5.89 -15.26
N ASN A 253 14.34 6.19 -16.14
CA ASN A 253 14.57 7.05 -17.30
C ASN A 253 14.15 8.51 -17.01
N ASP A 254 14.68 9.45 -17.79
CA ASP A 254 14.43 10.89 -17.61
C ASP A 254 12.97 11.29 -17.79
N VAL A 255 12.19 10.59 -18.62
CA VAL A 255 10.76 10.92 -18.83
C VAL A 255 9.99 10.69 -17.54
N THR A 256 10.15 9.50 -16.94
CA THR A 256 9.55 9.14 -15.66
C THR A 256 10.01 10.09 -14.55
N ALA A 257 11.31 10.35 -14.47
CA ALA A 257 11.88 11.25 -13.47
C ALA A 257 11.29 12.68 -13.55
N ALA A 258 11.18 13.23 -14.75
CA ALA A 258 10.62 14.58 -14.96
C ALA A 258 9.16 14.68 -14.53
N ILE A 259 8.36 13.63 -14.78
CA ILE A 259 6.95 13.56 -14.37
C ILE A 259 6.83 13.54 -12.84
N ILE A 260 7.67 12.77 -12.17
CA ILE A 260 7.67 12.67 -10.69
C ILE A 260 8.16 13.98 -10.08
N LEU A 261 9.23 14.56 -10.62
CA LEU A 261 9.85 15.79 -10.11
C LEU A 261 8.88 16.97 -10.12
N GLU A 262 8.09 17.12 -11.19
CA GLU A 262 7.06 18.16 -11.27
C GLU A 262 6.02 17.99 -10.15
N GLN A 263 5.52 16.78 -9.93
CA GLN A 263 4.54 16.51 -8.89
C GLN A 263 5.12 16.64 -7.47
N LEU A 264 6.39 16.31 -7.28
CA LEU A 264 7.08 16.47 -5.99
C LEU A 264 7.03 17.93 -5.52
N SER A 265 7.09 18.88 -6.43
CA SER A 265 7.00 20.31 -6.11
C SER A 265 5.62 20.73 -5.59
N HIS A 266 4.59 19.92 -5.81
CA HIS A 266 3.21 20.13 -5.37
C HIS A 266 2.76 19.19 -4.25
N LEU A 267 3.67 18.40 -3.69
CA LEU A 267 3.32 17.32 -2.74
C LEU A 267 2.53 17.84 -1.53
N ASP A 268 2.93 18.97 -0.94
CA ASP A 268 2.22 19.56 0.20
C ASP A 268 0.77 19.95 -0.14
N GLU A 269 0.55 20.51 -1.34
CA GLU A 269 -0.80 20.84 -1.82
C GLU A 269 -1.65 19.59 -2.02
N ILE A 270 -1.04 18.50 -2.52
CA ILE A 270 -1.71 17.21 -2.70
C ILE A 270 -2.11 16.64 -1.33
N ILE A 271 -1.18 16.62 -0.36
CA ILE A 271 -1.44 16.14 1.00
C ILE A 271 -2.56 16.96 1.66
N ASP A 272 -2.54 18.27 1.53
CA ASP A 272 -3.59 19.14 2.08
C ASP A 272 -4.97 18.84 1.50
N LYS A 273 -5.05 18.49 0.21
CA LYS A 273 -6.31 18.07 -0.42
C LYS A 273 -6.75 16.70 0.08
N LYS A 274 -5.84 15.72 0.15
CA LYS A 274 -6.11 14.39 0.70
C LYS A 274 -6.61 14.46 2.14
N LYS A 275 -5.97 15.30 2.96
CA LYS A 275 -6.39 15.55 4.35
C LYS A 275 -7.84 16.06 4.42
N ARG A 276 -8.21 17.02 3.57
CA ARG A 276 -9.60 17.55 3.55
C ARG A 276 -10.61 16.46 3.20
N ILE A 277 -10.29 15.60 2.23
CA ILE A 277 -11.12 14.47 1.86
C ILE A 277 -11.29 13.49 3.03
N TYR A 278 -10.19 13.15 3.71
CA TYR A 278 -10.20 12.27 4.88
C TYR A 278 -11.03 12.86 6.03
N GLU A 279 -10.80 14.12 6.37
CA GLU A 279 -11.53 14.81 7.45
C GLU A 279 -13.03 14.94 7.17
N PHE A 280 -13.40 15.07 5.89
CA PHE A 280 -14.80 15.09 5.49
C PHE A 280 -15.46 13.73 5.75
N TYR A 281 -14.83 12.63 5.32
CA TYR A 281 -15.31 11.28 5.65
C TYR A 281 -15.39 11.05 7.14
N LYS A 282 -14.33 11.39 7.89
CA LYS A 282 -14.27 11.24 9.34
C LYS A 282 -15.42 11.94 10.06
N LYS A 283 -15.80 13.12 9.59
CA LYS A 283 -16.87 13.91 10.19
C LYS A 283 -18.28 13.39 9.88
N ASN A 284 -18.49 12.83 8.71
CA ASN A 284 -19.82 12.58 8.17
C ASN A 284 -20.20 11.08 8.09
N LEU A 285 -19.25 10.16 8.19
CA LEU A 285 -19.55 8.73 8.35
C LEU A 285 -20.14 8.46 9.74
N ASN A 286 -21.04 7.50 9.80
CA ASN A 286 -21.63 7.07 11.07
C ASN A 286 -20.65 6.18 11.86
N GLU A 287 -20.13 6.69 12.97
CA GLU A 287 -19.17 5.99 13.84
C GLU A 287 -19.75 4.71 14.48
N ASP A 288 -21.09 4.58 14.59
CA ASP A 288 -21.73 3.35 15.06
C ASP A 288 -21.65 2.20 14.02
N LEU A 289 -21.35 2.51 12.77
CA LEU A 289 -21.33 1.55 11.66
C LEU A 289 -19.92 1.30 11.12
N THR A 290 -19.10 2.36 11.07
CA THR A 290 -17.75 2.30 10.51
C THR A 290 -16.82 3.24 11.25
N TYR A 291 -15.55 2.89 11.29
CA TYR A 291 -14.49 3.80 11.74
C TYR A 291 -13.36 3.86 10.70
N LEU A 292 -12.68 5.01 10.61
CA LEU A 292 -11.51 5.17 9.77
C LEU A 292 -10.25 4.74 10.53
N ILE A 293 -9.27 4.21 9.79
CA ILE A 293 -7.93 4.03 10.35
C ILE A 293 -7.33 5.39 10.68
N GLU A 294 -6.63 5.48 11.79
CA GLU A 294 -6.05 6.70 12.32
C GLU A 294 -4.55 6.52 12.61
N ALA A 295 -3.81 7.61 12.56
CA ALA A 295 -2.42 7.61 12.97
C ALA A 295 -2.29 7.83 14.48
N ASP A 296 -1.21 7.30 15.07
CA ASP A 296 -0.79 7.62 16.44
C ASP A 296 -0.56 9.13 16.58
N GLU A 297 -0.72 9.69 17.81
CA GLU A 297 -0.67 11.14 18.10
C GLU A 297 0.58 11.87 17.57
N LYS A 298 1.72 11.17 17.46
CA LYS A 298 2.99 11.73 16.97
C LYS A 298 3.21 11.59 15.48
N ASN A 299 2.31 10.88 14.81
CA ASN A 299 2.42 10.55 13.40
C ASN A 299 1.51 11.47 12.58
N VAL A 300 2.05 12.03 11.51
CA VAL A 300 1.27 12.82 10.56
C VAL A 300 1.19 12.04 9.24
N PRO A 301 0.03 11.46 8.91
CA PRO A 301 -0.15 10.72 7.67
C PRO A 301 -0.16 11.67 6.46
N ASN A 302 0.07 11.11 5.27
CA ASN A 302 -0.14 11.82 4.02
C ASN A 302 -1.58 11.67 3.48
N TYR A 303 -2.42 10.89 4.18
CA TYR A 303 -3.84 10.65 3.85
C TYR A 303 -4.04 10.11 2.43
N TRP A 304 -3.08 9.34 1.92
CA TRP A 304 -3.12 8.83 0.54
C TRP A 304 -4.44 8.13 0.23
N MET A 305 -4.88 7.24 1.13
CA MET A 305 -6.08 6.43 0.95
C MET A 305 -6.88 6.35 2.26
N PRO A 306 -8.08 6.97 2.33
CA PRO A 306 -8.99 6.74 3.46
C PRO A 306 -9.46 5.29 3.49
N VAL A 307 -9.32 4.63 4.61
CA VAL A 307 -9.80 3.26 4.82
C VAL A 307 -10.81 3.25 5.93
N ILE A 308 -12.00 2.72 5.65
CA ILE A 308 -13.00 2.42 6.68
C ILE A 308 -12.96 0.95 7.04
N MET A 309 -13.27 0.67 8.30
CA MET A 309 -13.49 -0.66 8.81
C MET A 309 -14.93 -0.75 9.33
N CYS A 310 -15.68 -1.73 8.88
CA CYS A 310 -17.03 -2.00 9.36
C CYS A 310 -16.99 -2.53 10.79
N ASP A 311 -17.92 -2.10 11.66
CA ASP A 311 -17.99 -2.66 13.01
C ASP A 311 -18.38 -4.14 12.95
N SER A 312 -17.75 -4.97 13.78
CA SER A 312 -17.97 -6.43 13.77
C SER A 312 -19.39 -6.83 14.16
N SER A 313 -20.11 -5.98 14.90
CA SER A 313 -21.49 -6.25 15.32
C SER A 313 -22.52 -6.14 14.19
N ILE A 314 -22.14 -5.51 13.06
CA ILE A 314 -23.01 -5.26 11.91
C ILE A 314 -22.50 -5.94 10.64
N GLU A 315 -21.56 -6.86 10.80
CA GLU A 315 -20.99 -7.60 9.68
C GLU A 315 -21.99 -8.58 9.07
N ALA A 316 -22.20 -8.47 7.75
CA ALA A 316 -22.93 -9.50 7.00
C ALA A 316 -22.04 -10.71 6.76
N GLY A 317 -22.64 -11.91 6.68
CA GLY A 317 -21.91 -13.10 6.25
C GLY A 317 -21.32 -12.89 4.85
N GLU A 318 -20.01 -12.81 4.76
CA GLU A 318 -19.27 -12.69 3.50
C GLU A 318 -18.37 -13.91 3.31
N THR A 319 -18.29 -14.39 2.08
CA THR A 319 -17.37 -15.44 1.68
C THR A 319 -16.58 -14.98 0.46
N ARG A 320 -15.25 -15.10 0.52
CA ARG A 320 -14.35 -14.87 -0.61
C ARG A 320 -13.62 -16.18 -0.96
N THR A 321 -13.49 -16.44 -2.25
CA THR A 321 -12.81 -17.61 -2.80
C THR A 321 -11.97 -17.22 -4.00
N ALA A 322 -11.18 -18.16 -4.54
CA ALA A 322 -10.44 -17.93 -5.78
C ALA A 322 -11.34 -17.58 -6.98
N ASP A 323 -12.58 -18.07 -6.97
CA ASP A 323 -13.52 -17.92 -8.08
C ASP A 323 -14.45 -16.70 -7.93
N GLY A 324 -14.50 -16.06 -6.75
CA GLY A 324 -15.35 -14.90 -6.50
C GLY A 324 -15.73 -14.74 -5.03
N TYR A 325 -16.78 -13.98 -4.80
CA TYR A 325 -17.29 -13.69 -3.46
C TYR A 325 -18.83 -13.67 -3.44
N SER A 326 -19.39 -13.81 -2.24
CA SER A 326 -20.80 -13.63 -1.96
C SER A 326 -20.98 -13.01 -0.58
N TYR A 327 -22.09 -12.34 -0.36
CA TYR A 327 -22.46 -11.74 0.94
C TYR A 327 -23.97 -11.88 1.18
N GLU A 328 -24.36 -11.81 2.46
CA GLU A 328 -25.75 -11.91 2.87
C GLU A 328 -26.46 -10.55 2.79
N ASP A 329 -27.72 -10.53 2.33
CA ASP A 329 -28.56 -9.34 2.23
C ASP A 329 -29.50 -9.24 3.45
N ILE A 330 -28.94 -8.81 4.60
CA ILE A 330 -29.66 -8.70 5.87
C ILE A 330 -29.70 -7.23 6.29
N HIS A 331 -30.90 -6.71 6.57
CA HIS A 331 -31.09 -5.32 7.05
C HIS A 331 -30.28 -5.07 8.33
N GLY A 332 -29.59 -3.94 8.39
CA GLY A 332 -28.75 -3.55 9.52
C GLY A 332 -27.33 -4.15 9.48
N THR A 333 -26.99 -4.88 8.43
CA THR A 333 -25.64 -5.44 8.23
C THR A 333 -25.09 -5.06 6.86
N THR A 334 -23.77 -5.10 6.67
CA THR A 334 -23.13 -4.95 5.37
C THR A 334 -21.79 -5.70 5.35
N SER A 335 -21.18 -5.76 4.18
CA SER A 335 -19.83 -6.28 4.00
C SER A 335 -19.00 -5.35 3.10
N PRO A 336 -17.66 -5.39 3.17
CA PRO A 336 -16.80 -4.63 2.26
C PRO A 336 -17.14 -4.86 0.78
N MET A 337 -17.41 -6.10 0.38
CA MET A 337 -17.69 -6.40 -1.02
C MET A 337 -19.06 -5.88 -1.46
N GLU A 338 -20.03 -5.76 -0.55
CA GLU A 338 -21.28 -5.09 -0.83
C GLU A 338 -21.09 -3.59 -1.07
N ILE A 339 -20.29 -2.92 -0.23
CA ILE A 339 -19.96 -1.50 -0.41
C ILE A 339 -19.20 -1.29 -1.74
N VAL A 340 -18.23 -2.15 -2.04
CA VAL A 340 -17.51 -2.13 -3.32
C VAL A 340 -18.45 -2.26 -4.50
N ASP A 341 -19.36 -3.23 -4.48
CA ASP A 341 -20.32 -3.45 -5.56
C ASP A 341 -21.28 -2.26 -5.72
N ALA A 342 -21.76 -1.70 -4.61
CA ALA A 342 -22.66 -0.57 -4.64
C ALA A 342 -21.98 0.68 -5.23
N LEU A 343 -20.82 1.06 -4.72
CA LEU A 343 -20.08 2.24 -5.18
C LEU A 343 -19.62 2.12 -6.64
N ASP A 344 -19.05 0.97 -7.03
CA ASP A 344 -18.67 0.70 -8.42
C ASP A 344 -19.87 0.82 -9.37
N ALA A 345 -21.04 0.38 -8.94
CA ALA A 345 -22.25 0.45 -9.74
C ALA A 345 -22.73 1.90 -9.97
N PHE A 346 -22.46 2.80 -9.04
CA PHE A 346 -22.72 4.23 -9.17
C PHE A 346 -21.58 4.99 -9.88
N GLY A 347 -20.45 4.36 -10.14
CA GLY A 347 -19.31 4.93 -10.85
C GLY A 347 -18.20 5.47 -9.94
N ALA A 348 -18.22 5.17 -8.65
CA ALA A 348 -17.12 5.44 -7.75
C ALA A 348 -16.22 4.19 -7.62
N GLU A 349 -14.92 4.37 -7.83
CA GLU A 349 -13.93 3.29 -7.69
C GLU A 349 -13.57 3.09 -6.22
N VAL A 350 -13.66 1.85 -5.78
CA VAL A 350 -13.32 1.41 -4.43
C VAL A 350 -12.61 0.06 -4.51
N ALA A 351 -11.93 -0.30 -3.46
CA ALA A 351 -11.27 -1.61 -3.36
C ALA A 351 -11.32 -2.11 -1.91
N PRO A 352 -11.38 -3.42 -1.68
CA PRO A 352 -11.04 -3.96 -0.37
C PRO A 352 -9.58 -3.64 -0.06
N VAL A 353 -9.20 -3.68 1.21
CA VAL A 353 -7.79 -3.59 1.60
C VAL A 353 -6.98 -4.76 1.04
N TYR A 354 -5.66 -4.70 1.15
CA TYR A 354 -4.78 -5.77 0.67
C TYR A 354 -5.17 -7.13 1.27
N MET A 355 -5.15 -8.14 0.43
CA MET A 355 -5.20 -9.52 0.92
C MET A 355 -3.89 -9.80 1.65
N PRO A 356 -3.93 -10.29 2.91
CA PRO A 356 -2.73 -10.66 3.66
C PRO A 356 -1.78 -11.55 2.87
N MET A 357 -0.48 -11.30 2.97
CA MET A 357 0.52 -12.06 2.22
C MET A 357 0.55 -13.53 2.62
N SER A 358 0.31 -13.82 3.90
CA SER A 358 0.18 -15.18 4.40
C SER A 358 -0.98 -15.98 3.78
N LEU A 359 -1.97 -15.30 3.20
CA LEU A 359 -3.09 -15.91 2.47
C LEU A 359 -2.83 -16.07 0.96
N GLN A 360 -1.76 -15.47 0.43
CA GLN A 360 -1.46 -15.53 -1.00
C GLN A 360 -0.90 -16.91 -1.39
N PRO A 361 -1.43 -17.59 -2.43
CA PRO A 361 -0.97 -18.91 -2.82
C PRO A 361 0.51 -19.00 -3.13
N VAL A 362 1.12 -17.92 -3.63
CA VAL A 362 2.55 -17.87 -3.95
C VAL A 362 3.43 -17.94 -2.70
N PHE A 363 2.87 -17.60 -1.53
CA PHE A 363 3.55 -17.65 -0.23
C PHE A 363 3.05 -18.79 0.66
N GLU A 364 2.49 -19.86 0.10
CA GLU A 364 1.94 -21.01 0.85
C GLU A 364 2.93 -21.70 1.81
N ASN A 365 4.22 -21.49 1.64
CA ASN A 365 5.28 -21.96 2.53
C ASN A 365 5.78 -20.86 3.49
N GLY A 366 5.18 -19.67 3.45
CA GLY A 366 5.44 -18.60 4.42
C GLY A 366 4.72 -18.90 5.74
N GLU A 367 5.26 -18.38 6.82
CA GLU A 367 4.67 -18.48 8.16
C GLU A 367 4.13 -17.12 8.58
N LEU A 368 3.06 -17.10 9.35
CA LEU A 368 2.53 -15.92 10.02
C LEU A 368 2.86 -15.98 11.51
N ILE A 369 3.34 -14.87 12.06
CA ILE A 369 3.66 -14.73 13.49
C ILE A 369 2.71 -13.68 14.09
N GLY A 370 1.93 -14.12 15.07
CA GLY A 370 1.15 -13.27 15.94
C GLY A 370 1.81 -13.07 17.30
N ALA A 371 1.13 -12.41 18.21
CA ALA A 371 1.63 -12.15 19.57
C ALA A 371 1.92 -13.44 20.35
N ASP A 372 1.13 -14.50 20.16
CA ASP A 372 1.23 -15.77 20.86
C ASP A 372 2.13 -16.81 20.16
N GLY A 373 2.76 -16.48 19.04
CA GLY A 373 3.67 -17.37 18.29
C GLY A 373 3.28 -17.59 16.84
N VAL A 374 3.74 -18.70 16.28
CA VAL A 374 3.43 -19.11 14.90
C VAL A 374 1.94 -19.44 14.78
N ILE A 375 1.27 -18.75 13.88
CA ILE A 375 -0.12 -18.99 13.55
C ILE A 375 -0.19 -20.05 12.44
N ASP A 376 -0.98 -21.11 12.65
CA ASP A 376 -1.22 -22.12 11.63
C ASP A 376 -2.12 -21.53 10.54
N VAL A 377 -1.48 -21.19 9.43
CA VAL A 377 -2.16 -20.63 8.26
C VAL A 377 -2.75 -21.78 7.45
N PRO A 378 -4.10 -21.98 7.42
CA PRO A 378 -4.68 -22.93 6.49
C PRO A 378 -4.22 -22.58 5.09
N LYS A 379 -3.78 -23.58 4.33
CA LYS A 379 -3.39 -23.37 2.93
C LYS A 379 -4.51 -22.63 2.22
N ALA A 380 -4.17 -21.49 1.62
CA ALA A 380 -5.12 -20.69 0.88
C ALA A 380 -5.93 -21.63 -0.06
N TYR A 381 -7.25 -21.59 0.07
CA TYR A 381 -8.20 -22.41 -0.70
C TYR A 381 -8.24 -23.92 -0.39
N ALA A 382 -7.62 -24.44 0.67
CA ALA A 382 -7.80 -25.82 1.08
C ALA A 382 -9.09 -25.99 1.89
N ASP A 383 -10.02 -26.71 1.33
CA ASP A 383 -11.17 -27.43 1.91
C ASP A 383 -12.35 -26.68 2.53
N ASP A 384 -12.30 -25.45 2.94
CA ASP A 384 -13.49 -24.77 3.45
C ASP A 384 -13.38 -23.24 3.31
N ASN A 385 -13.70 -22.73 2.17
CA ASN A 385 -14.11 -21.37 1.75
C ASN A 385 -13.87 -20.17 2.70
N ARG A 386 -13.03 -20.28 3.74
CA ARG A 386 -12.80 -19.22 4.72
C ARG A 386 -11.44 -18.58 4.51
N MET A 387 -11.42 -17.49 3.74
CA MET A 387 -10.25 -16.59 3.66
C MET A 387 -10.15 -15.66 4.88
N PHE A 388 -10.99 -15.82 5.88
CA PHE A 388 -11.07 -14.94 7.03
C PHE A 388 -10.54 -15.61 8.28
N ARG A 389 -9.80 -14.85 9.05
CA ARG A 389 -9.16 -15.24 10.29
C ARG A 389 -9.41 -14.21 11.36
N ASP A 390 -9.07 -14.59 12.59
CA ASP A 390 -9.23 -13.75 13.77
C ASP A 390 -7.98 -12.89 14.06
N GLU A 391 -6.89 -13.06 13.31
CA GLU A 391 -5.70 -12.20 13.38
C GLU A 391 -5.99 -10.82 12.78
N CYS A 392 -5.24 -9.80 13.21
CA CYS A 392 -5.52 -8.42 12.83
C CYS A 392 -5.46 -8.19 11.31
N SER A 393 -4.49 -8.80 10.61
CA SER A 393 -4.40 -8.69 9.15
C SER A 393 -5.59 -9.35 8.43
N GLY A 394 -6.05 -10.51 8.92
CA GLY A 394 -7.22 -11.23 8.41
C GLY A 394 -8.52 -10.47 8.69
N ASP A 395 -8.68 -9.95 9.91
CA ASP A 395 -9.83 -9.14 10.29
C ASP A 395 -9.90 -7.82 9.50
N ALA A 396 -8.76 -7.14 9.32
CA ALA A 396 -8.66 -5.96 8.47
C ALA A 396 -9.15 -6.27 7.04
N PHE A 397 -8.66 -7.36 6.43
CA PHE A 397 -9.07 -7.77 5.08
C PHE A 397 -10.56 -8.10 5.00
N LYS A 398 -11.11 -8.70 6.04
CA LYS A 398 -12.53 -9.10 6.11
C LYS A 398 -13.46 -7.88 6.18
N ARG A 399 -13.09 -6.84 6.94
CA ARG A 399 -14.00 -5.76 7.32
C ARG A 399 -13.71 -4.40 6.70
N SER A 400 -12.59 -4.24 5.96
CA SER A 400 -12.16 -2.90 5.54
C SER A 400 -12.28 -2.64 4.04
N VAL A 401 -12.51 -1.36 3.72
CA VAL A 401 -12.66 -0.83 2.36
C VAL A 401 -11.86 0.45 2.21
N CYS A 402 -11.11 0.55 1.12
CA CYS A 402 -10.46 1.79 0.68
C CYS A 402 -11.50 2.67 -0.02
N LEU A 403 -11.70 3.89 0.48
CA LEU A 403 -12.64 4.84 -0.09
C LEU A 403 -12.01 5.71 -1.20
N PRO A 404 -12.84 6.23 -2.13
CA PRO A 404 -12.36 7.16 -3.14
C PRO A 404 -11.71 8.40 -2.52
N ALA A 405 -10.55 8.78 -3.07
CA ALA A 405 -9.79 9.95 -2.65
C ALA A 405 -9.30 10.76 -3.87
N ASP A 406 -10.15 10.91 -4.87
CA ASP A 406 -9.89 11.70 -6.07
C ASP A 406 -9.69 13.19 -5.70
N LEU A 407 -8.55 13.78 -6.08
CA LEU A 407 -8.18 15.15 -5.75
C LEU A 407 -9.13 16.23 -6.29
N SER A 408 -9.94 15.88 -7.28
CA SER A 408 -10.96 16.75 -7.87
C SER A 408 -12.37 16.50 -7.32
N MET A 409 -12.51 15.56 -6.37
CA MET A 409 -13.78 15.20 -5.75
C MET A 409 -14.34 16.38 -4.94
N THR A 410 -15.61 16.66 -5.12
CA THR A 410 -16.36 17.69 -4.37
C THR A 410 -16.94 17.10 -3.08
N GLU A 411 -17.30 17.97 -2.12
CA GLU A 411 -18.03 17.56 -0.92
C GLU A 411 -19.38 16.90 -1.25
N ALA A 412 -20.09 17.40 -2.27
CA ALA A 412 -21.34 16.80 -2.72
C ALA A 412 -21.17 15.38 -3.30
N GLU A 413 -20.05 15.09 -3.94
CA GLU A 413 -19.72 13.74 -4.38
C GLU A 413 -19.35 12.86 -3.20
N GLN A 414 -18.66 13.38 -2.17
CA GLN A 414 -18.39 12.65 -0.93
C GLN A 414 -19.66 12.33 -0.14
N ASP A 415 -20.60 13.29 -0.03
CA ASP A 415 -21.91 13.05 0.59
C ASP A 415 -22.64 11.88 -0.09
N LYS A 416 -22.64 11.84 -1.44
CA LYS A 416 -23.23 10.73 -2.20
C LYS A 416 -22.57 9.39 -1.90
N ILE A 417 -21.23 9.36 -1.76
CA ILE A 417 -20.50 8.14 -1.39
C ILE A 417 -20.96 7.67 0.00
N ILE A 418 -21.08 8.58 0.95
CA ILE A 418 -21.53 8.30 2.30
C ILE A 418 -22.98 7.79 2.29
N ASP A 419 -23.89 8.41 1.54
CA ASP A 419 -25.27 7.96 1.40
C ASP A 419 -25.35 6.54 0.81
N ILE A 420 -24.51 6.22 -0.17
CA ILE A 420 -24.45 4.88 -0.75
C ILE A 420 -23.96 3.86 0.31
N ILE A 421 -22.93 4.20 1.08
CA ILE A 421 -22.44 3.34 2.17
C ILE A 421 -23.57 3.08 3.19
N HIS A 422 -24.23 4.14 3.67
CA HIS A 422 -25.33 4.00 4.62
C HIS A 422 -26.47 3.14 4.05
N SER A 423 -26.80 3.30 2.75
CA SER A 423 -27.83 2.48 2.10
C SER A 423 -27.48 0.99 2.08
N CYS A 424 -26.22 0.63 2.11
CA CYS A 424 -25.78 -0.76 2.21
C CYS A 424 -26.16 -1.37 3.57
N PHE A 425 -26.14 -0.62 4.66
CA PHE A 425 -26.60 -1.06 5.97
C PHE A 425 -28.12 -1.11 6.06
N ASP A 426 -28.79 -0.04 5.65
CA ASP A 426 -30.25 0.10 5.79
C ASP A 426 -31.03 -0.72 4.76
N LYS A 427 -30.34 -1.26 3.75
CA LYS A 427 -30.95 -1.93 2.58
C LYS A 427 -32.03 -1.06 1.90
N THR A 428 -31.85 0.26 2.00
CA THR A 428 -32.77 1.23 1.41
C THR A 428 -32.40 1.51 -0.06
N SER A 429 -33.38 1.87 -0.86
CA SER A 429 -33.12 2.45 -2.18
C SER A 429 -32.66 3.89 -2.03
N ILE A 430 -31.58 4.25 -2.69
CA ILE A 430 -31.13 5.65 -2.72
C ILE A 430 -32.18 6.50 -3.44
N ASP A 431 -32.67 7.54 -2.76
CA ASP A 431 -33.70 8.42 -3.35
C ASP A 431 -33.10 9.30 -4.44
N ARG A 432 -33.63 9.19 -5.65
CA ARG A 432 -33.26 9.99 -6.82
C ARG A 432 -33.30 11.49 -6.55
N ALA A 433 -34.27 11.96 -5.73
CA ALA A 433 -34.45 13.39 -5.43
C ALA A 433 -33.25 13.98 -4.64
N ALA A 434 -32.52 13.19 -3.86
CA ALA A 434 -31.32 13.64 -3.17
C ALA A 434 -30.14 13.89 -4.12
N PHE A 435 -30.18 13.34 -5.34
CA PHE A 435 -29.11 13.46 -6.36
C PHE A 435 -29.38 14.54 -7.42
N GLU A 436 -30.62 15.03 -7.58
CA GLU A 436 -31.03 15.96 -8.66
C GLU A 436 -30.65 17.43 -8.41
N GLY A 437 -29.96 17.79 -7.34
CA GLY A 437 -29.66 19.19 -7.00
C GLY A 437 -28.20 19.63 -7.06
N SER A 438 -27.29 18.82 -7.51
CA SER A 438 -25.83 19.06 -7.38
C SER A 438 -25.05 19.13 -8.69
N PHE A 439 -25.67 19.58 -9.78
CA PHE A 439 -25.01 19.84 -11.08
C PHE A 439 -25.15 21.29 -11.50
#